data_90854a28b2b7a36f9e3b498d2f6a4690
#
_entry.id   90854a28b2b7a36f9e3b498d2f6a4690
#
_cell.length_a   1.000
_cell.length_b   1.000
_cell.length_c   1.000
_cell.angle_alpha   90.00
_cell.angle_beta   90.00
_cell.angle_gamma   90.00
#
_symmetry.space_group_name_H-M   'P 1'
#
loop_
_entity.id
_entity.type
_entity.pdbx_description
1 polymer ?
#
loop_
_entity_poly.entity_id
_entity_poly.type
_entity_poly.pdbx_seq_one_letter_code
_entity_poly.pdbx_strand_id
1 'polypeptide(L)'
;MRDETDLQLVNLLQIDPRISWSKAGEILQLSPTTVANRWNHLVEKGLAWICTHPNLEHRFAAVVEVDCRTEFLASATEQMCAHPLITSVDEATGRRDILLTIMAPDMVTLTTLIIDWIGGIEGVYGTRSSLVTNVIVGAESWRANILTQRQVNQAIPQRTPDRTQAGLDAADLALAQALARDGRASVASLSQELD
;
A
#
# COMPACT_ATOMS: atom_id res chain seq x y z
N MET A 1 -1.31 24.60 -2.54
CA MET A 1 -1.60 24.42 -1.11
C MET A 1 -2.83 23.53 -1.02
N ARG A 2 -2.80 22.49 -0.24
CA ARG A 2 -3.95 21.59 -0.08
C ARG A 2 -5.03 22.35 0.68
N ASP A 3 -6.24 22.28 0.17
CA ASP A 3 -7.45 22.76 0.83
C ASP A 3 -7.72 21.89 2.06
N GLU A 4 -8.27 22.45 3.14
CA GLU A 4 -8.65 21.73 4.36
C GLU A 4 -9.59 20.57 4.05
N THR A 5 -10.46 20.73 3.09
CA THR A 5 -11.40 19.70 2.61
C THR A 5 -10.67 18.50 2.00
N ASP A 6 -9.59 18.71 1.28
CA ASP A 6 -8.76 17.61 0.73
C ASP A 6 -8.10 16.82 1.84
N LEU A 7 -7.60 17.50 2.88
CA LEU A 7 -7.03 16.85 4.05
C LEU A 7 -8.10 16.07 4.86
N GLN A 8 -9.30 16.62 4.99
CA GLN A 8 -10.43 15.91 5.61
C GLN A 8 -10.81 14.66 4.80
N LEU A 9 -10.83 14.75 3.46
CA LEU A 9 -11.08 13.61 2.59
C LEU A 9 -10.00 12.53 2.74
N VAL A 10 -8.73 12.90 2.74
CA VAL A 10 -7.61 11.97 2.99
C VAL A 10 -7.76 11.30 4.36
N ASN A 11 -8.04 12.08 5.41
CA ASN A 11 -8.24 11.54 6.75
C ASN A 11 -9.46 10.59 6.84
N LEU A 12 -10.53 10.89 6.11
CA LEU A 12 -11.69 10.02 6.00
C LEU A 12 -11.32 8.68 5.34
N LEU A 13 -10.54 8.71 4.26
CA LEU A 13 -10.07 7.51 3.55
C LEU A 13 -9.01 6.72 4.33
N GLN A 14 -8.30 7.34 5.26
CA GLN A 14 -7.46 6.63 6.23
C GLN A 14 -8.28 5.81 7.24
N ILE A 15 -9.54 6.16 7.47
CA ILE A 15 -10.44 5.42 8.38
C ILE A 15 -11.15 4.30 7.63
N ASP A 16 -11.73 4.63 6.46
CA ASP A 16 -12.39 3.68 5.58
C ASP A 16 -11.97 3.94 4.12
N PRO A 17 -10.95 3.23 3.61
CA PRO A 17 -10.45 3.41 2.25
C PRO A 17 -11.48 3.15 1.15
N ARG A 18 -12.50 2.35 1.45
CA ARG A 18 -13.56 1.98 0.50
C ARG A 18 -14.93 2.59 0.80
N ILE A 19 -15.00 3.61 1.66
CA ILE A 19 -16.23 4.35 1.94
C ILE A 19 -16.87 4.83 0.63
N SER A 20 -18.19 4.70 0.51
CA SER A 20 -18.90 5.20 -0.68
C SER A 20 -18.82 6.72 -0.77
N TRP A 21 -18.77 7.26 -1.99
CA TRP A 21 -18.77 8.72 -2.19
C TRP A 21 -20.01 9.42 -1.62
N SER A 22 -21.15 8.72 -1.61
CA SER A 22 -22.39 9.23 -0.96
C SER A 22 -22.19 9.40 0.53
N LYS A 23 -21.64 8.35 1.21
CA LYS A 23 -21.39 8.40 2.65
C LYS A 23 -20.30 9.41 3.01
N ALA A 24 -19.24 9.48 2.21
CA ALA A 24 -18.19 10.48 2.37
C ALA A 24 -18.75 11.90 2.21
N GLY A 25 -19.64 12.10 1.23
CA GLY A 25 -20.32 13.38 1.01
C GLY A 25 -21.21 13.80 2.19
N GLU A 26 -21.97 12.86 2.77
CA GLU A 26 -22.76 13.13 3.99
C GLU A 26 -21.88 13.58 5.15
N ILE A 27 -20.74 12.92 5.39
CA ILE A 27 -19.81 13.21 6.48
C ILE A 27 -19.13 14.58 6.28
N LEU A 28 -18.70 14.87 5.05
CA LEU A 28 -17.97 16.09 4.70
C LEU A 28 -18.88 17.26 4.26
N GLN A 29 -20.21 17.05 4.22
CA GLN A 29 -21.20 18.02 3.75
C GLN A 29 -20.95 18.48 2.31
N LEU A 30 -20.61 17.54 1.43
CA LEU A 30 -20.34 17.73 0.02
C LEU A 30 -21.22 16.83 -0.84
N SER A 31 -21.39 17.19 -2.12
CA SER A 31 -22.01 16.25 -3.06
C SER A 31 -21.09 15.06 -3.33
N PRO A 32 -21.64 13.84 -3.58
CA PRO A 32 -20.85 12.66 -3.94
C PRO A 32 -19.91 12.92 -5.12
N THR A 33 -20.38 13.64 -6.12
CA THR A 33 -19.60 14.03 -7.31
C THR A 33 -18.43 14.94 -6.95
N THR A 34 -18.64 15.90 -6.03
CA THR A 34 -17.56 16.78 -5.56
C THR A 34 -16.47 15.98 -4.86
N VAL A 35 -16.86 15.03 -4.00
CA VAL A 35 -15.91 14.15 -3.28
C VAL A 35 -15.11 13.32 -4.28
N ALA A 36 -15.79 12.67 -5.24
CA ALA A 36 -15.12 11.85 -6.26
C ALA A 36 -14.14 12.68 -7.11
N ASN A 37 -14.54 13.87 -7.55
CA ASN A 37 -13.67 14.74 -8.35
C ASN A 37 -12.44 15.22 -7.56
N ARG A 38 -12.60 15.55 -6.27
CA ARG A 38 -11.46 15.92 -5.41
C ARG A 38 -10.49 14.75 -5.24
N TRP A 39 -11.01 13.54 -5.00
CA TRP A 39 -10.18 12.34 -4.92
C TRP A 39 -9.40 12.09 -6.21
N ASN A 40 -10.08 12.09 -7.35
CA ASN A 40 -9.43 11.89 -8.65
C ASN A 40 -8.32 12.91 -8.89
N HIS A 41 -8.56 14.18 -8.55
CA HIS A 41 -7.54 15.22 -8.65
C HIS A 41 -6.32 14.96 -7.75
N LEU A 42 -6.53 14.45 -6.52
CA LEU A 42 -5.42 14.09 -5.63
C LEU A 42 -4.59 12.93 -6.21
N VAL A 43 -5.26 11.92 -6.78
CA VAL A 43 -4.59 10.77 -7.42
C VAL A 43 -3.83 11.20 -8.67
N GLU A 44 -4.45 11.94 -9.57
CA GLU A 44 -3.83 12.45 -10.81
C GLU A 44 -2.58 13.29 -10.55
N LYS A 45 -2.57 14.00 -9.45
CA LYS A 45 -1.41 14.81 -9.01
C LYS A 45 -0.38 14.01 -8.20
N GLY A 46 -0.57 12.72 -7.98
CA GLY A 46 0.30 11.90 -7.13
C GLY A 46 0.36 12.37 -5.67
N LEU A 47 -0.68 13.06 -5.17
CA LEU A 47 -0.72 13.61 -3.81
C LEU A 47 -1.30 12.63 -2.79
N ALA A 48 -2.11 11.68 -3.24
CA ALA A 48 -2.68 10.62 -2.41
C ALA A 48 -3.03 9.42 -3.28
N TRP A 49 -2.88 8.22 -2.72
CA TRP A 49 -3.30 6.96 -3.34
C TRP A 49 -3.72 5.99 -2.26
N ILE A 50 -4.46 4.96 -2.62
CA ILE A 50 -4.82 3.86 -1.74
C ILE A 50 -4.13 2.62 -2.26
N CYS A 51 -3.34 2.01 -1.40
CA CYS A 51 -2.71 0.73 -1.65
C CYS A 51 -3.28 -0.34 -0.72
N THR A 52 -3.21 -1.59 -1.15
CA THR A 52 -3.60 -2.75 -0.36
C THR A 52 -2.35 -3.52 0.01
N HIS A 53 -2.21 -3.77 1.30
CA HIS A 53 -1.17 -4.65 1.82
C HIS A 53 -1.81 -5.89 2.44
N PRO A 54 -1.19 -7.05 2.31
CA PRO A 54 -1.62 -8.24 3.04
C PRO A 54 -1.56 -7.97 4.54
N ASN A 55 -2.50 -8.54 5.32
CA ASN A 55 -2.51 -8.39 6.78
C ASN A 55 -1.21 -8.95 7.39
N LEU A 56 -0.61 -8.19 8.33
CA LEU A 56 0.72 -8.45 8.89
C LEU A 56 0.74 -9.42 10.07
N GLU A 57 -0.41 -9.77 10.65
CA GLU A 57 -0.48 -10.47 11.95
C GLU A 57 0.22 -11.84 11.97
N HIS A 58 0.62 -12.40 10.82
CA HIS A 58 1.35 -13.69 10.74
C HIS A 58 2.35 -13.70 9.58
N ARG A 59 3.05 -12.57 9.31
CA ARG A 59 3.94 -12.45 8.18
C ARG A 59 5.34 -12.07 8.61
N PHE A 60 6.30 -12.45 7.77
CA PHE A 60 7.69 -12.04 7.92
C PHE A 60 7.90 -10.72 7.18
N ALA A 61 8.41 -9.74 7.91
CA ALA A 61 8.80 -8.46 7.33
C ALA A 61 10.33 -8.30 7.38
N ALA A 62 10.88 -7.71 6.34
CA ALA A 62 12.29 -7.37 6.28
C ALA A 62 12.49 -5.96 5.71
N VAL A 63 13.50 -5.29 6.24
CA VAL A 63 14.09 -4.12 5.61
C VAL A 63 15.32 -4.58 4.85
N VAL A 64 15.38 -4.30 3.55
CA VAL A 64 16.45 -4.73 2.66
C VAL A 64 17.14 -3.53 2.06
N GLU A 65 18.43 -3.41 2.32
CA GLU A 65 19.31 -2.45 1.65
C GLU A 65 19.82 -3.11 0.37
N VAL A 66 19.74 -2.39 -0.74
CA VAL A 66 20.20 -2.87 -2.04
C VAL A 66 21.26 -1.91 -2.57
N ASP A 67 22.37 -2.48 -3.01
CA ASP A 67 23.43 -1.78 -3.72
C ASP A 67 23.22 -2.05 -5.23
N CYS A 68 23.04 -0.99 -6.01
CA CYS A 68 22.75 -1.05 -7.44
C CYS A 68 23.64 -0.11 -8.22
N ARG A 69 24.10 -0.54 -9.41
CA ARG A 69 24.84 0.35 -10.30
C ARG A 69 23.93 1.47 -10.81
N THR A 70 24.43 2.70 -10.80
CA THR A 70 23.66 3.91 -11.10
C THR A 70 22.96 3.85 -12.45
N GLU A 71 23.58 3.25 -13.47
CA GLU A 71 23.00 3.12 -14.81
C GLU A 71 21.77 2.22 -14.87
N PHE A 72 21.59 1.34 -13.88
CA PHE A 72 20.45 0.41 -13.78
C PHE A 72 19.42 0.81 -12.70
N LEU A 73 19.69 1.86 -11.94
CA LEU A 73 18.88 2.25 -10.78
C LEU A 73 17.39 2.42 -11.16
N ALA A 74 17.11 3.16 -12.23
CA ALA A 74 15.73 3.41 -12.66
C ALA A 74 14.99 2.13 -13.07
N SER A 75 15.64 1.24 -13.83
CA SER A 75 15.02 -0.02 -14.26
C SER A 75 14.86 -1.01 -13.10
N ALA A 76 15.79 -1.01 -12.15
CA ALA A 76 15.72 -1.85 -10.96
C ALA A 76 14.57 -1.39 -10.03
N THR A 77 14.46 -0.09 -9.76
CA THR A 77 13.37 0.47 -8.94
C THR A 77 12.01 0.25 -9.58
N GLU A 78 11.88 0.38 -10.90
CA GLU A 78 10.62 0.10 -11.61
C GLU A 78 10.18 -1.36 -11.42
N GLN A 79 11.10 -2.32 -11.57
CA GLN A 79 10.81 -3.75 -11.34
C GLN A 79 10.42 -4.01 -9.88
N MET A 80 11.15 -3.42 -8.92
CA MET A 80 10.86 -3.58 -7.49
C MET A 80 9.49 -2.99 -7.11
N CYS A 81 9.11 -1.83 -7.67
CA CYS A 81 7.80 -1.22 -7.46
C CYS A 81 6.64 -2.08 -7.98
N ALA A 82 6.87 -2.90 -8.99
CA ALA A 82 5.84 -3.79 -9.54
C ALA A 82 5.62 -5.08 -8.72
N HIS A 83 6.51 -5.40 -7.76
CA HIS A 83 6.43 -6.65 -7.02
C HIS A 83 5.46 -6.56 -5.83
N PRO A 84 4.45 -7.45 -5.72
CA PRO A 84 3.35 -7.32 -4.76
C PRO A 84 3.76 -7.48 -3.29
N LEU A 85 4.89 -8.11 -3.00
CA LEU A 85 5.40 -8.31 -1.64
C LEU A 85 6.33 -7.17 -1.19
N ILE A 86 6.69 -6.25 -2.08
CA ILE A 86 7.47 -5.05 -1.75
C ILE A 86 6.50 -3.92 -1.45
N THR A 87 6.50 -3.46 -0.21
CA THR A 87 5.52 -2.48 0.28
C THR A 87 6.04 -1.04 0.24
N SER A 88 7.37 -0.85 0.24
CA SER A 88 7.99 0.44 -0.09
C SER A 88 9.30 0.23 -0.84
N VAL A 89 9.59 1.16 -1.73
CA VAL A 89 10.85 1.29 -2.46
C VAL A 89 11.29 2.73 -2.29
N ASP A 90 12.40 2.93 -1.60
CA ASP A 90 12.94 4.24 -1.31
C ASP A 90 14.36 4.34 -1.91
N GLU A 91 14.61 5.31 -2.78
CA GLU A 91 15.96 5.65 -3.20
C GLU A 91 16.67 6.42 -2.07
N ALA A 92 17.90 6.05 -1.78
CA ALA A 92 18.65 6.60 -0.68
C ALA A 92 20.03 7.10 -1.14
N THR A 93 20.57 8.06 -0.43
CA THR A 93 21.94 8.50 -0.64
C THR A 93 22.86 7.93 0.44
N GLY A 94 24.13 7.65 0.11
CA GLY A 94 25.15 7.20 1.07
C GLY A 94 25.62 5.77 0.81
N ARG A 95 25.50 4.89 1.80
CA ARG A 95 26.05 3.52 1.73
C ARG A 95 25.18 2.52 0.95
N ARG A 96 23.97 2.89 0.64
CA ARG A 96 22.97 2.07 -0.07
C ARG A 96 22.30 2.94 -1.12
N ASP A 97 21.85 2.33 -2.19
CA ASP A 97 21.17 3.01 -3.29
C ASP A 97 19.66 2.90 -3.15
N ILE A 98 19.17 1.73 -2.71
CA ILE A 98 17.74 1.46 -2.54
C ILE A 98 17.48 0.85 -1.14
N LEU A 99 16.38 1.26 -0.53
CA LEU A 99 15.85 0.66 0.69
C LEU A 99 14.47 0.10 0.41
N LEU A 100 14.28 -1.18 0.71
CA LEU A 100 13.01 -1.86 0.52
C LEU A 100 12.40 -2.25 1.86
N THR A 101 11.08 -2.15 1.97
CA THR A 101 10.30 -2.88 2.97
C THR A 101 9.57 -4.01 2.27
N ILE A 102 9.81 -5.23 2.72
CA ILE A 102 9.24 -6.45 2.15
C ILE A 102 8.37 -7.13 3.19
N MET A 103 7.22 -7.67 2.75
CA MET A 103 6.32 -8.43 3.58
C MET A 103 5.95 -9.73 2.87
N ALA A 104 6.31 -10.87 3.46
CA ALA A 104 6.11 -12.19 2.88
C ALA A 104 5.31 -13.12 3.81
N PRO A 105 4.54 -14.08 3.26
CA PRO A 105 3.73 -14.99 4.07
C PRO A 105 4.58 -15.95 4.92
N ASP A 106 5.78 -16.25 4.48
CA ASP A 106 6.70 -17.19 5.14
C ASP A 106 8.17 -16.83 4.86
N MET A 107 9.07 -17.45 5.61
CA MET A 107 10.51 -17.19 5.51
C MET A 107 11.10 -17.67 4.17
N VAL A 108 10.57 -18.74 3.60
CA VAL A 108 11.07 -19.28 2.31
C VAL A 108 10.78 -18.30 1.21
N THR A 109 9.53 -17.82 1.13
CA THR A 109 9.12 -16.78 0.17
C THR A 109 9.95 -15.50 0.33
N LEU A 110 10.19 -15.07 1.58
CA LEU A 110 11.02 -13.90 1.86
C LEU A 110 12.46 -14.08 1.36
N THR A 111 13.08 -15.21 1.68
CA THR A 111 14.48 -15.46 1.30
C THR A 111 14.63 -15.66 -0.21
N THR A 112 13.72 -16.36 -0.85
CA THR A 112 13.70 -16.52 -2.31
C THR A 112 13.54 -15.16 -3.01
N LEU A 113 12.65 -14.31 -2.51
CA LEU A 113 12.50 -12.96 -3.05
C LEU A 113 13.80 -12.15 -2.95
N ILE A 114 14.47 -12.17 -1.79
CA ILE A 114 15.69 -11.39 -1.57
C ILE A 114 16.87 -11.96 -2.37
N ILE A 115 17.09 -13.27 -2.32
CA ILE A 115 18.29 -13.89 -2.87
C ILE A 115 18.16 -14.09 -4.37
N ASP A 116 17.06 -14.70 -4.81
CA ASP A 116 16.92 -15.13 -6.20
C ASP A 116 16.35 -14.02 -7.07
N TRP A 117 15.29 -13.35 -6.62
CA TRP A 117 14.62 -12.36 -7.46
C TRP A 117 15.32 -11.00 -7.41
N ILE A 118 15.51 -10.38 -6.22
CA ILE A 118 16.19 -9.07 -6.11
C ILE A 118 17.64 -9.20 -6.52
N GLY A 119 18.33 -10.25 -6.05
CA GLY A 119 19.72 -10.52 -6.42
C GLY A 119 19.93 -10.82 -7.90
N GLY A 120 18.87 -11.24 -8.63
CA GLY A 120 18.88 -11.48 -10.07
C GLY A 120 18.58 -10.25 -10.94
N ILE A 121 18.16 -9.12 -10.34
CA ILE A 121 17.90 -7.89 -11.10
C ILE A 121 19.19 -7.31 -11.64
N GLU A 122 19.19 -6.98 -12.92
CA GLU A 122 20.36 -6.41 -13.57
C GLU A 122 20.80 -5.11 -12.90
N GLY A 123 22.08 -5.01 -12.60
CA GLY A 123 22.67 -3.86 -11.89
C GLY A 123 22.74 -4.00 -10.38
N VAL A 124 21.96 -4.89 -9.77
CA VAL A 124 22.09 -5.22 -8.34
C VAL A 124 23.37 -6.04 -8.12
N TYR A 125 24.22 -5.60 -7.18
CA TYR A 125 25.46 -6.31 -6.87
C TYR A 125 25.59 -6.64 -5.38
N GLY A 126 24.68 -6.21 -4.54
CA GLY A 126 24.66 -6.53 -3.12
C GLY A 126 23.32 -6.27 -2.46
N THR A 127 22.98 -7.12 -1.50
CA THR A 127 21.79 -6.94 -0.64
C THR A 127 22.18 -7.19 0.82
N ARG A 128 21.58 -6.43 1.72
CA ARG A 128 21.66 -6.63 3.17
C ARG A 128 20.26 -6.58 3.75
N SER A 129 19.82 -7.67 4.36
CA SER A 129 18.48 -7.79 4.93
C SER A 129 18.51 -7.78 6.45
N SER A 130 17.55 -7.08 7.04
CA SER A 130 17.26 -7.06 8.47
C SER A 130 15.83 -7.51 8.69
N LEU A 131 15.63 -8.61 9.43
CA LEU A 131 14.30 -9.07 9.78
C LEU A 131 13.68 -8.15 10.82
N VAL A 132 12.42 -7.78 10.60
CA VAL A 132 11.62 -7.05 11.58
C VAL A 132 11.10 -8.05 12.60
N THR A 133 11.55 -7.92 13.83
CA THR A 133 11.16 -8.83 14.92
C THR A 133 9.88 -8.40 15.62
N ASN A 134 9.54 -7.11 15.59
CA ASN A 134 8.33 -6.56 16.16
C ASN A 134 7.99 -5.21 15.53
N VAL A 135 6.73 -5.00 15.19
CA VAL A 135 6.21 -3.69 14.76
C VAL A 135 5.50 -3.04 15.94
N ILE A 136 6.12 -2.01 16.50
CA ILE A 136 5.57 -1.29 17.67
C ILE A 136 4.45 -0.32 17.23
N VAL A 137 4.67 0.37 16.10
CA VAL A 137 3.70 1.29 15.49
C VAL A 137 3.77 1.11 13.98
N GLY A 138 2.67 0.73 13.37
CA GLY A 138 2.56 0.63 11.92
C GLY A 138 2.09 1.94 11.28
N ALA A 139 2.39 2.11 9.99
CA ALA A 139 1.99 3.29 9.23
C ALA A 139 0.47 3.49 9.19
N GLU A 140 -0.30 2.40 9.28
CA GLU A 140 -1.76 2.40 9.35
C GLU A 140 -2.32 3.09 10.60
N SER A 141 -1.51 3.22 11.65
CA SER A 141 -1.91 3.93 12.88
C SER A 141 -1.78 5.45 12.74
N TRP A 142 -0.98 5.92 11.78
CA TRP A 142 -0.84 7.35 11.55
C TRP A 142 -2.05 7.94 10.83
N ARG A 143 -2.62 8.99 11.39
CA ARG A 143 -3.78 9.69 10.81
C ARG A 143 -3.57 11.20 10.85
N ALA A 144 -4.15 11.90 9.89
CA ALA A 144 -4.10 13.36 9.83
C ALA A 144 -4.83 14.04 11.00
N ASN A 145 -5.78 13.34 11.67
CA ASN A 145 -6.52 13.80 12.85
C ASN A 145 -7.20 15.16 12.67
N ILE A 146 -7.76 15.40 11.48
CA ILE A 146 -8.44 16.68 11.13
C ILE A 146 -9.95 16.58 11.29
N LEU A 147 -10.49 15.34 11.22
CA LEU A 147 -11.91 15.09 11.39
C LEU A 147 -12.33 15.22 12.85
N THR A 148 -13.54 15.73 13.06
CA THR A 148 -14.18 15.71 14.39
C THR A 148 -14.48 14.28 14.82
N GLN A 149 -14.58 14.03 16.13
CA GLN A 149 -14.93 12.71 16.68
C GLN A 149 -16.25 12.17 16.12
N ARG A 150 -17.22 13.02 15.85
CA ARG A 150 -18.50 12.65 15.23
C ARG A 150 -18.28 12.11 13.82
N GLN A 151 -17.48 12.79 12.99
CA GLN A 151 -17.16 12.35 11.63
C GLN A 151 -16.38 11.04 11.64
N VAL A 152 -15.41 10.90 12.54
CA VAL A 152 -14.66 9.64 12.75
C VAL A 152 -15.62 8.49 13.06
N ASN A 153 -16.54 8.67 14.03
CA ASN A 153 -17.49 7.62 14.41
C ASN A 153 -18.44 7.24 13.25
N GLN A 154 -18.80 8.20 12.39
CA GLN A 154 -19.62 7.96 11.21
C GLN A 154 -18.87 7.23 10.10
N ALA A 155 -17.55 7.36 10.06
CA ALA A 155 -16.67 6.78 9.05
C ALA A 155 -16.22 5.35 9.36
N ILE A 156 -16.24 4.93 10.64
CA ILE A 156 -15.81 3.60 11.04
C ILE A 156 -16.62 2.53 10.29
N PRO A 157 -15.96 1.69 9.47
CA PRO A 157 -16.67 0.64 8.76
C PRO A 157 -17.23 -0.38 9.75
N GLN A 158 -18.46 -0.87 9.48
CA GLN A 158 -18.97 -2.04 10.18
C GLN A 158 -18.15 -3.25 9.72
N ARG A 159 -17.14 -3.62 10.50
CA ARG A 159 -16.27 -4.75 10.18
C ARG A 159 -17.07 -6.04 10.22
N THR A 160 -17.07 -6.77 9.13
CA THR A 160 -17.35 -8.20 9.15
C THR A 160 -16.20 -8.88 9.91
N PRO A 161 -16.46 -9.80 10.84
CA PRO A 161 -15.38 -10.52 11.51
C PRO A 161 -14.43 -11.15 10.51
N ASP A 162 -13.13 -11.00 10.77
CA ASP A 162 -12.08 -11.58 9.94
C ASP A 162 -12.31 -13.10 9.80
N ARG A 163 -12.56 -13.53 8.59
CA ARG A 163 -12.77 -14.95 8.30
C ARG A 163 -11.48 -15.49 7.71
N THR A 164 -10.77 -16.25 8.52
CA THR A 164 -9.75 -17.21 8.15
C THR A 164 -8.31 -16.75 8.08
N GLN A 165 -7.52 -17.41 8.89
CA GLN A 165 -6.08 -17.62 8.80
C GLN A 165 -5.71 -18.64 7.68
N ALA A 166 -6.43 -18.68 6.58
CA ALA A 166 -6.02 -19.48 5.43
C ALA A 166 -4.86 -18.79 4.71
N GLY A 167 -3.89 -19.54 4.25
CA GLY A 167 -2.84 -19.01 3.38
C GLY A 167 -3.43 -18.37 2.13
N LEU A 168 -2.75 -17.38 1.55
CA LEU A 168 -3.15 -16.79 0.28
C LEU A 168 -2.92 -17.80 -0.85
N ASP A 169 -3.92 -18.00 -1.68
CA ASP A 169 -3.78 -18.76 -2.91
C ASP A 169 -3.38 -17.86 -4.10
N ALA A 170 -3.29 -18.44 -5.29
CA ALA A 170 -2.92 -17.69 -6.49
C ALA A 170 -3.97 -16.64 -6.88
N ALA A 171 -5.25 -16.89 -6.62
CA ALA A 171 -6.33 -15.94 -6.89
C ALA A 171 -6.29 -14.77 -5.90
N ASP A 172 -6.00 -15.04 -4.62
CA ASP A 172 -5.80 -14.01 -3.61
C ASP A 172 -4.61 -13.10 -3.97
N LEU A 173 -3.52 -13.67 -4.47
CA LEU A 173 -2.35 -12.90 -4.91
C LEU A 173 -2.66 -12.03 -6.12
N ALA A 174 -3.39 -12.55 -7.11
CA ALA A 174 -3.83 -11.79 -8.28
C ALA A 174 -4.77 -10.64 -7.87
N LEU A 175 -5.70 -10.90 -6.96
CA LEU A 175 -6.59 -9.88 -6.39
C LEU A 175 -5.78 -8.80 -5.64
N ALA A 176 -4.81 -9.21 -4.83
CA ALA A 176 -3.94 -8.28 -4.11
C ALA A 176 -3.13 -7.39 -5.07
N GLN A 177 -2.64 -7.95 -6.18
CA GLN A 177 -1.95 -7.18 -7.23
C GLN A 177 -2.87 -6.17 -7.92
N ALA A 178 -4.10 -6.56 -8.27
CA ALA A 178 -5.08 -5.66 -8.84
C ALA A 178 -5.43 -4.51 -7.88
N LEU A 179 -5.64 -4.82 -6.60
CA LEU A 179 -5.93 -3.84 -5.55
C LEU A 179 -4.72 -2.98 -5.16
N ALA A 180 -3.49 -3.45 -5.40
CA ALA A 180 -2.29 -2.63 -5.20
C ALA A 180 -2.21 -1.50 -6.24
N ARG A 181 -2.69 -1.72 -7.47
CA ARG A 181 -2.77 -0.70 -8.52
C ARG A 181 -3.90 0.31 -8.27
N ASP A 182 -5.07 -0.18 -7.86
CA ASP A 182 -6.21 0.66 -7.48
C ASP A 182 -6.97 0.03 -6.30
N GLY A 183 -6.69 0.48 -5.08
CA GLY A 183 -7.35 0.03 -3.86
C GLY A 183 -8.86 0.34 -3.83
N ARG A 184 -9.38 1.12 -4.79
CA ARG A 184 -10.79 1.42 -4.95
C ARG A 184 -11.44 0.82 -6.20
N ALA A 185 -10.73 -0.03 -6.93
CA ALA A 185 -11.30 -0.74 -8.08
C ALA A 185 -12.65 -1.38 -7.71
N SER A 186 -13.62 -1.28 -8.62
CA SER A 186 -14.95 -1.85 -8.40
C SER A 186 -14.92 -3.38 -8.45
N VAL A 187 -15.84 -4.04 -7.76
CA VAL A 187 -15.97 -5.51 -7.83
C VAL A 187 -16.17 -5.98 -9.27
N ALA A 188 -16.95 -5.23 -10.07
CA ALA A 188 -17.18 -5.55 -11.48
C ALA A 188 -15.88 -5.45 -12.31
N SER A 189 -15.07 -4.41 -12.08
CA SER A 189 -13.78 -4.26 -12.75
C SER A 189 -12.79 -5.37 -12.36
N LEU A 190 -12.72 -5.70 -11.07
CA LEU A 190 -11.87 -6.77 -10.56
C LEU A 190 -12.29 -8.14 -11.11
N SER A 191 -13.59 -8.42 -11.20
CA SER A 191 -14.10 -9.66 -11.79
C SER A 191 -13.71 -9.80 -13.27
N GLN A 192 -13.78 -8.70 -14.05
CA GLN A 192 -13.38 -8.72 -15.46
C GLN A 192 -11.87 -8.85 -15.67
N GLU A 193 -11.07 -8.44 -14.71
CA GLU A 193 -9.61 -8.51 -14.81
C GLU A 193 -9.07 -9.88 -14.38
N LEU A 194 -9.78 -10.56 -13.48
CA LEU A 194 -9.31 -11.79 -12.83
C LEU A 194 -9.97 -13.08 -13.41
N ASP A 195 -10.98 -12.96 -14.29
CA ASP A 195 -11.55 -14.06 -15.08
C ASP A 195 -10.66 -14.36 -16.31
#